data_18fe52ef776adc9c54c639dc27c17560
#
_entry.id   18fe52ef776adc9c54c639dc27c17560
#
_cell.length_a   1.000
_cell.length_b   1.000
_cell.length_c   1.000
_cell.angle_alpha   90.00
_cell.angle_beta   90.00
_cell.angle_gamma   90.00
#
_symmetry.space_group_name_H-M   'P 1'
#
loop_
_entity.id
_entity.type
_entity.pdbx_description
1 polymer ?
#
loop_
_entity_poly.entity_id
_entity_poly.type
_entity_poly.pdbx_seq_one_letter_code
_entity_poly.pdbx_strand_id
1 'polypeptide(L)'
;EFENRRGHIGRNVLEKVNPMEYFHSYLHHGYYPFFLENTYFSENLLKTINMMIEVDILLLKQIDLKYLDKIKQLYYLLATGGTGVPNVSQLATDIHTSRATVVNYMKYLADARMLNMMYRQGDDYPKKPSGVMLHNTNLLYAMAFRGLDKQTLLETFFQNALWGRHKINLGDRSCTFVVDDTSKFRICLETPRRRM
;
A
#
# COMPACT_ATOMS: atom_id res chain seq x y z
N GLU A 1 -17.18 -26.36 0.17
CA GLU A 1 -16.11 -27.35 -0.17
C GLU A 1 -14.78 -26.69 -0.53
N PHE A 2 -14.77 -25.61 -1.29
CA PHE A 2 -13.54 -24.93 -1.74
C PHE A 2 -12.81 -24.20 -0.59
N GLU A 3 -13.53 -23.57 0.34
CA GLU A 3 -12.93 -22.92 1.52
C GLU A 3 -12.36 -23.94 2.51
N ASN A 4 -12.99 -25.09 2.65
CA ASN A 4 -12.51 -26.16 3.53
C ASN A 4 -11.21 -26.81 3.01
N ARG A 5 -11.03 -26.92 1.68
CA ARG A 5 -9.79 -27.39 1.06
C ARG A 5 -8.64 -26.41 1.23
N ARG A 6 -8.86 -25.09 1.10
CA ARG A 6 -7.83 -24.07 1.33
C ARG A 6 -7.31 -24.09 2.78
N GLY A 7 -8.21 -24.25 3.76
CA GLY A 7 -7.82 -24.36 5.16
C GLY A 7 -7.02 -25.63 5.48
N HIS A 8 -7.26 -26.72 4.76
CA HIS A 8 -6.54 -27.97 4.94
C HIS A 8 -5.14 -27.94 4.33
N ILE A 9 -5.01 -27.38 3.12
CA ILE A 9 -3.71 -27.19 2.45
C ILE A 9 -2.83 -26.23 3.27
N GLY A 10 -3.40 -25.12 3.76
CA GLY A 10 -2.67 -24.16 4.58
C GLY A 10 -2.11 -24.77 5.86
N ARG A 11 -2.88 -25.59 6.56
CA ARG A 11 -2.41 -26.31 7.77
C ARG A 11 -1.28 -27.27 7.47
N ASN A 12 -1.40 -28.08 6.43
CA ASN A 12 -0.35 -29.03 6.04
C ASN A 12 0.97 -28.35 5.62
N VAL A 13 0.90 -27.15 5.05
CA VAL A 13 2.09 -26.36 4.70
C VAL A 13 2.73 -25.78 5.97
N LEU A 14 1.94 -25.23 6.90
CA LEU A 14 2.43 -24.65 8.16
C LEU A 14 3.08 -25.68 9.09
N GLU A 15 2.68 -26.96 9.01
CA GLU A 15 3.35 -28.05 9.74
C GLU A 15 4.77 -28.36 9.22
N LYS A 16 5.05 -28.02 7.95
CA LYS A 16 6.32 -28.36 7.27
C LYS A 16 7.24 -27.16 7.08
N VAL A 17 6.71 -25.95 7.15
CA VAL A 17 7.45 -24.72 6.84
C VAL A 17 7.22 -23.70 7.95
N ASN A 18 8.30 -23.18 8.52
CA ASN A 18 8.22 -22.03 9.44
C ASN A 18 8.04 -20.73 8.63
N PRO A 19 6.84 -20.12 8.64
CA PRO A 19 6.59 -18.92 7.82
C PRO A 19 7.49 -17.75 8.17
N MET A 20 7.99 -17.67 9.41
CA MET A 20 8.81 -16.56 9.89
C MET A 20 10.20 -16.53 9.24
N GLU A 21 10.71 -17.68 8.82
CA GLU A 21 11.99 -17.76 8.08
C GLU A 21 11.91 -17.07 6.72
N TYR A 22 10.73 -17.08 6.11
CA TYR A 22 10.49 -16.49 4.78
C TYR A 22 9.85 -15.10 4.84
N PHE A 23 9.49 -14.62 6.03
CA PHE A 23 8.71 -13.40 6.19
C PHE A 23 9.43 -12.16 5.63
N HIS A 24 10.73 -12.03 5.90
CA HIS A 24 11.53 -10.92 5.35
C HIS A 24 11.59 -10.96 3.82
N SER A 25 11.80 -12.14 3.26
CA SER A 25 11.80 -12.36 1.82
C SER A 25 10.43 -12.02 1.19
N TYR A 26 9.35 -12.43 1.85
CA TYR A 26 8.00 -12.09 1.43
C TYR A 26 7.75 -10.57 1.44
N LEU A 27 8.13 -9.86 2.49
CA LEU A 27 7.98 -8.40 2.56
C LEU A 27 8.70 -7.71 1.40
N HIS A 28 9.85 -8.22 0.99
CA HIS A 28 10.67 -7.63 -0.08
C HIS A 28 10.10 -7.89 -1.49
N HIS A 29 9.65 -9.11 -1.78
CA HIS A 29 9.26 -9.50 -3.15
C HIS A 29 8.13 -10.54 -3.25
N GLY A 30 7.56 -11.00 -2.16
CA GLY A 30 6.59 -12.12 -2.17
C GLY A 30 5.16 -11.76 -2.59
N TYR A 31 4.83 -10.48 -2.76
CA TYR A 31 3.48 -10.10 -3.18
C TYR A 31 3.21 -10.38 -4.66
N TYR A 32 4.20 -10.19 -5.53
CA TYR A 32 4.06 -10.42 -6.96
C TYR A 32 4.64 -11.78 -7.35
N PRO A 33 3.82 -12.73 -7.90
CA PRO A 33 4.28 -14.10 -8.21
C PRO A 33 5.46 -14.17 -9.18
N PHE A 34 5.65 -13.19 -10.05
CA PHE A 34 6.74 -13.16 -11.02
C PHE A 34 8.14 -13.07 -10.40
N PHE A 35 8.26 -12.87 -9.08
CA PHE A 35 9.56 -12.93 -8.41
C PHE A 35 10.21 -14.32 -8.50
N LEU A 36 9.39 -15.38 -8.65
CA LEU A 36 9.87 -16.75 -8.81
C LEU A 36 10.57 -16.98 -10.16
N GLU A 37 10.26 -16.16 -11.15
CA GLU A 37 10.70 -16.33 -12.52
C GLU A 37 11.84 -15.37 -12.90
N ASN A 38 12.21 -14.43 -12.03
CA ASN A 38 12.97 -13.27 -12.47
C ASN A 38 14.10 -12.87 -11.52
N THR A 39 15.33 -12.90 -12.04
CA THR A 39 16.56 -12.53 -11.33
C THR A 39 16.63 -11.01 -11.02
N TYR A 40 15.92 -10.18 -11.79
CA TYR A 40 15.92 -8.71 -11.68
C TYR A 40 14.58 -8.18 -11.20
N PHE A 41 14.07 -8.72 -10.10
CA PHE A 41 12.74 -8.40 -9.58
C PHE A 41 12.46 -6.89 -9.43
N SER A 42 13.35 -6.15 -8.77
CA SER A 42 13.15 -4.72 -8.50
C SER A 42 13.07 -3.87 -9.78
N GLU A 43 13.92 -4.15 -10.77
CA GLU A 43 13.88 -3.46 -12.06
C GLU A 43 12.59 -3.76 -12.83
N ASN A 44 12.15 -5.02 -12.81
CA ASN A 44 10.92 -5.43 -13.48
C ASN A 44 9.68 -4.88 -12.77
N LEU A 45 9.73 -4.77 -11.44
CA LEU A 45 8.66 -4.12 -10.69
C LEU A 45 8.56 -2.63 -11.04
N LEU A 46 9.68 -1.92 -11.19
CA LEU A 46 9.68 -0.53 -11.65
C LEU A 46 9.13 -0.37 -13.07
N LYS A 47 9.47 -1.29 -14.00
CA LYS A 47 8.86 -1.33 -15.33
C LYS A 47 7.36 -1.58 -15.27
N THR A 48 6.93 -2.49 -14.40
CA THR A 48 5.50 -2.80 -14.18
C THR A 48 4.76 -1.59 -13.63
N ILE A 49 5.32 -0.88 -12.65
CA ILE A 49 4.76 0.37 -12.11
C ILE A 49 4.55 1.40 -13.23
N ASN A 50 5.57 1.63 -14.06
CA ASN A 50 5.44 2.55 -15.19
C ASN A 50 4.36 2.12 -16.17
N MET A 51 4.31 0.83 -16.52
CA MET A 51 3.30 0.28 -17.41
C MET A 51 1.88 0.42 -16.84
N MET A 52 1.68 0.19 -15.55
CA MET A 52 0.38 0.38 -14.88
C MET A 52 -0.08 1.85 -14.97
N ILE A 53 0.82 2.82 -14.82
CA ILE A 53 0.47 4.24 -14.96
C ILE A 53 0.19 4.57 -16.43
N GLU A 54 1.02 4.12 -17.35
CA GLU A 54 0.93 4.46 -18.78
C GLU A 54 -0.24 3.76 -19.48
N VAL A 55 -0.52 2.52 -19.13
CA VAL A 55 -1.57 1.71 -19.80
C VAL A 55 -2.86 1.76 -18.99
N ASP A 56 -2.83 1.28 -17.73
CA ASP A 56 -4.06 1.09 -16.97
C ASP A 56 -4.71 2.42 -16.59
N ILE A 57 -3.91 3.38 -16.11
CA ILE A 57 -4.48 4.68 -15.66
C ILE A 57 -4.85 5.55 -16.85
N LEU A 58 -3.95 5.74 -17.82
CA LEU A 58 -4.24 6.63 -18.96
C LEU A 58 -5.36 6.11 -19.84
N LEU A 59 -5.31 4.82 -20.22
CA LEU A 59 -6.29 4.26 -21.15
C LEU A 59 -7.65 4.06 -20.47
N LEU A 60 -7.69 3.45 -19.27
CA LEU A 60 -8.95 3.15 -18.58
C LEU A 60 -9.65 4.40 -18.07
N LYS A 61 -8.90 5.43 -17.69
CA LYS A 61 -9.47 6.71 -17.22
C LYS A 61 -9.57 7.78 -18.32
N GLN A 62 -9.18 7.44 -19.56
CA GLN A 62 -9.18 8.36 -20.71
C GLN A 62 -8.47 9.69 -20.42
N ILE A 63 -7.32 9.62 -19.77
CA ILE A 63 -6.53 10.78 -19.39
C ILE A 63 -5.58 11.13 -20.52
N ASP A 64 -5.48 12.41 -20.85
CA ASP A 64 -4.55 12.92 -21.84
C ASP A 64 -3.08 12.66 -21.43
N LEU A 65 -2.26 12.22 -22.36
CA LEU A 65 -0.82 11.91 -22.18
C LEU A 65 -0.04 13.05 -21.49
N LYS A 66 -0.44 14.30 -21.70
CA LYS A 66 0.20 15.47 -21.06
C LYS A 66 0.15 15.46 -19.52
N TYR A 67 -0.72 14.64 -18.94
CA TYR A 67 -0.83 14.51 -17.47
C TYR A 67 -0.04 13.34 -16.90
N LEU A 68 0.55 12.49 -17.75
CA LEU A 68 1.31 11.31 -17.35
C LEU A 68 2.41 11.63 -16.34
N ASP A 69 3.24 12.63 -16.67
CA ASP A 69 4.37 13.01 -15.82
C ASP A 69 3.91 13.52 -14.45
N LYS A 70 2.78 14.21 -14.39
CA LYS A 70 2.19 14.67 -13.13
C LYS A 70 1.75 13.51 -12.24
N ILE A 71 1.16 12.47 -12.83
CA ILE A 71 0.71 11.27 -12.11
C ILE A 71 1.94 10.49 -11.60
N LYS A 72 2.97 10.32 -12.43
CA LYS A 72 4.23 9.68 -12.04
C LYS A 72 4.92 10.45 -10.91
N GLN A 73 5.02 11.77 -11.03
CA GLN A 73 5.59 12.63 -10.00
C GLN A 73 4.80 12.56 -8.70
N LEU A 74 3.45 12.59 -8.76
CA LEU A 74 2.61 12.42 -7.59
C LEU A 74 2.85 11.08 -6.90
N TYR A 75 2.89 9.98 -7.66
CA TYR A 75 3.16 8.66 -7.11
C TYR A 75 4.51 8.60 -6.42
N TYR A 76 5.56 9.15 -7.03
CA TYR A 76 6.89 9.24 -6.44
C TYR A 76 6.89 10.03 -5.12
N LEU A 77 6.25 11.20 -5.09
CA LEU A 77 6.15 12.03 -3.89
C LEU A 77 5.41 11.32 -2.75
N LEU A 78 4.35 10.60 -3.07
CA LEU A 78 3.59 9.80 -2.09
C LEU A 78 4.39 8.59 -1.60
N ALA A 79 5.13 7.91 -2.48
CA ALA A 79 5.94 6.75 -2.14
C ALA A 79 7.12 7.10 -1.22
N THR A 80 7.71 8.28 -1.40
CA THR A 80 8.86 8.74 -0.62
C THR A 80 8.48 9.55 0.62
N GLY A 81 7.23 10.02 0.71
CA GLY A 81 6.71 10.80 1.84
C GLY A 81 6.36 9.98 3.09
N GLY A 82 6.42 8.64 3.01
CA GLY A 82 6.02 7.75 4.10
C GLY A 82 4.52 7.64 4.31
N THR A 83 4.11 6.87 5.33
CA THR A 83 2.71 6.77 5.75
C THR A 83 2.31 8.01 6.54
N GLY A 84 1.29 8.71 6.11
CA GLY A 84 0.84 9.89 6.82
C GLY A 84 -0.28 10.65 6.13
N VAL A 85 -0.69 11.75 6.76
CA VAL A 85 -1.69 12.65 6.19
C VAL A 85 -1.07 13.42 5.01
N PRO A 86 -1.51 13.20 3.77
CA PRO A 86 -0.92 13.88 2.63
C PRO A 86 -1.19 15.39 2.67
N ASN A 87 -0.16 16.18 2.49
CA ASN A 87 -0.34 17.62 2.29
C ASN A 87 -0.79 17.89 0.85
N VAL A 88 -2.08 17.72 0.58
CA VAL A 88 -2.66 17.88 -0.76
C VAL A 88 -2.39 19.26 -1.37
N SER A 89 -2.26 20.31 -0.53
CA SER A 89 -1.93 21.66 -1.03
C SER A 89 -0.51 21.74 -1.54
N GLN A 90 0.44 21.17 -0.80
CA GLN A 90 1.84 21.10 -1.24
C GLN A 90 1.99 20.24 -2.49
N LEU A 91 1.40 19.05 -2.50
CA LEU A 91 1.40 18.16 -3.66
C LEU A 91 0.81 18.83 -4.91
N ALA A 92 -0.27 19.62 -4.75
CA ALA A 92 -0.86 20.37 -5.85
C ALA A 92 0.09 21.43 -6.42
N THR A 93 0.85 22.08 -5.54
CA THR A 93 1.89 23.03 -5.95
C THR A 93 3.05 22.32 -6.67
N ASP A 94 3.54 21.22 -6.09
CA ASP A 94 4.71 20.49 -6.61
C ASP A 94 4.47 19.92 -8.02
N ILE A 95 3.26 19.44 -8.30
CA ILE A 95 2.91 18.90 -9.63
C ILE A 95 2.11 19.89 -10.50
N HIS A 96 2.06 21.17 -10.12
CA HIS A 96 1.39 22.24 -10.86
C HIS A 96 -0.04 21.90 -11.28
N THR A 97 -0.91 21.62 -10.29
CA THR A 97 -2.31 21.27 -10.53
C THR A 97 -3.23 21.72 -9.38
N SER A 98 -4.53 21.45 -9.49
CA SER A 98 -5.50 21.75 -8.42
C SER A 98 -5.52 20.65 -7.33
N ARG A 99 -5.95 21.02 -6.12
CA ARG A 99 -6.15 20.05 -5.01
C ARG A 99 -7.13 18.94 -5.38
N ALA A 100 -8.21 19.28 -6.08
CA ALA A 100 -9.18 18.31 -6.54
C ALA A 100 -8.57 17.31 -7.52
N THR A 101 -7.72 17.79 -8.44
CA THR A 101 -6.99 16.94 -9.38
C THR A 101 -6.02 15.99 -8.65
N VAL A 102 -5.32 16.46 -7.61
CA VAL A 102 -4.45 15.59 -6.80
C VAL A 102 -5.25 14.45 -6.16
N VAL A 103 -6.42 14.74 -5.56
CA VAL A 103 -7.27 13.70 -4.95
C VAL A 103 -7.80 12.73 -6.01
N ASN A 104 -8.15 13.21 -7.20
CA ASN A 104 -8.57 12.35 -8.31
C ASN A 104 -7.41 11.45 -8.80
N TYR A 105 -6.20 11.98 -8.91
CA TYR A 105 -5.03 11.18 -9.30
C TYR A 105 -4.68 10.13 -8.23
N MET A 106 -4.80 10.48 -6.94
CA MET A 106 -4.70 9.48 -5.87
C MET A 106 -5.74 8.37 -6.02
N LYS A 107 -6.98 8.73 -6.39
CA LYS A 107 -8.05 7.75 -6.64
C LYS A 107 -7.71 6.83 -7.82
N TYR A 108 -7.17 7.35 -8.91
CA TYR A 108 -6.75 6.53 -10.05
C TYR A 108 -5.62 5.56 -9.69
N LEU A 109 -4.63 6.03 -8.92
CA LEU A 109 -3.55 5.19 -8.41
C LEU A 109 -4.07 4.12 -7.43
N ALA A 110 -5.09 4.44 -6.63
CA ALA A 110 -5.75 3.49 -5.74
C ALA A 110 -6.55 2.43 -6.51
N ASP A 111 -7.28 2.83 -7.55
CA ASP A 111 -8.00 1.90 -8.42
C ASP A 111 -7.05 0.92 -9.13
N ALA A 112 -5.86 1.39 -9.51
CA ALA A 112 -4.78 0.58 -10.06
C ALA A 112 -4.00 -0.25 -9.00
N ARG A 113 -4.41 -0.25 -7.73
CA ARG A 113 -3.74 -0.96 -6.63
C ARG A 113 -2.27 -0.58 -6.43
N MET A 114 -1.95 0.68 -6.68
CA MET A 114 -0.62 1.22 -6.46
C MET A 114 -0.50 1.87 -5.08
N LEU A 115 -1.62 2.41 -4.56
CA LEU A 115 -1.71 2.98 -3.22
C LEU A 115 -3.08 2.68 -2.59
N ASN A 116 -3.20 2.98 -1.30
CA ASN A 116 -4.44 2.94 -0.54
C ASN A 116 -4.72 4.34 0.03
N MET A 117 -5.91 4.85 -0.26
CA MET A 117 -6.44 6.06 0.35
C MET A 117 -7.14 5.66 1.66
N MET A 118 -6.56 6.05 2.78
CA MET A 118 -7.07 5.70 4.10
C MET A 118 -7.95 6.82 4.67
N TYR A 119 -9.09 6.45 5.22
CA TYR A 119 -10.05 7.36 5.80
C TYR A 119 -10.33 7.01 7.26
N ARG A 120 -10.76 7.97 8.05
CA ARG A 120 -11.37 7.70 9.36
C ARG A 120 -12.79 7.20 9.18
N GLN A 121 -13.35 6.57 10.23
CA GLN A 121 -14.75 6.15 10.20
C GLN A 121 -15.68 7.32 9.83
N GLY A 122 -16.61 7.07 8.89
CA GLY A 122 -17.57 8.08 8.41
C GLY A 122 -17.05 9.00 7.31
N ASP A 123 -15.77 8.93 6.97
CA ASP A 123 -15.21 9.65 5.83
C ASP A 123 -14.95 8.72 4.64
N ASP A 124 -15.05 9.27 3.42
CA ASP A 124 -14.80 8.55 2.17
C ASP A 124 -14.47 9.52 1.02
N TYR A 125 -14.06 8.96 -0.13
CA TYR A 125 -13.92 9.71 -1.37
C TYR A 125 -15.27 10.39 -1.74
N PRO A 126 -15.28 11.65 -2.25
CA PRO A 126 -14.14 12.44 -2.76
C PRO A 126 -13.43 13.33 -1.73
N LYS A 127 -13.66 13.14 -0.43
CA LYS A 127 -12.92 13.89 0.59
C LYS A 127 -11.42 13.63 0.49
N LYS A 128 -10.62 14.55 1.02
CA LYS A 128 -9.19 14.35 1.22
C LYS A 128 -8.96 13.14 2.13
N PRO A 129 -8.10 12.18 1.75
CA PRO A 129 -7.77 11.06 2.62
C PRO A 129 -7.08 11.51 3.90
N SER A 130 -7.36 10.82 4.99
CA SER A 130 -6.72 11.02 6.30
C SER A 130 -5.32 10.41 6.36
N GLY A 131 -4.97 9.53 5.41
CA GLY A 131 -3.65 8.96 5.20
C GLY A 131 -3.54 8.34 3.82
N VAL A 132 -2.30 8.16 3.37
CA VAL A 132 -1.99 7.44 2.12
C VAL A 132 -0.87 6.47 2.40
N MET A 133 -0.97 5.26 1.85
CA MET A 133 0.02 4.20 1.96
C MET A 133 0.19 3.53 0.60
N LEU A 134 1.37 3.05 0.27
CA LEU A 134 1.53 2.18 -0.90
C LEU A 134 0.73 0.89 -0.70
N HIS A 135 0.27 0.28 -1.79
CA HIS A 135 -0.64 -0.85 -1.72
C HIS A 135 -0.02 -2.08 -1.06
N ASN A 136 1.28 -2.30 -1.25
CA ASN A 136 2.00 -3.42 -0.67
C ASN A 136 3.48 -3.08 -0.39
N THR A 137 4.15 -3.95 0.36
CA THR A 137 5.53 -3.74 0.79
C THR A 137 6.55 -3.83 -0.34
N ASN A 138 6.26 -4.61 -1.40
CA ASN A 138 7.17 -4.71 -2.55
C ASN A 138 7.29 -3.37 -3.29
N LEU A 139 6.18 -2.61 -3.39
CA LEU A 139 6.19 -1.24 -3.93
C LEU A 139 7.02 -0.31 -3.05
N LEU A 140 6.95 -0.45 -1.72
CA LEU A 140 7.81 0.31 -0.81
C LEU A 140 9.29 0.04 -1.10
N TYR A 141 9.69 -1.23 -1.20
CA TYR A 141 11.07 -1.60 -1.49
C TYR A 141 11.54 -1.12 -2.86
N ALA A 142 10.68 -1.18 -3.89
CA ALA A 142 11.02 -0.70 -5.22
C ALA A 142 11.21 0.83 -5.29
N MET A 143 10.50 1.58 -4.43
CA MET A 143 10.52 3.05 -4.43
C MET A 143 11.44 3.66 -3.37
N ALA A 144 11.94 2.87 -2.41
CA ALA A 144 12.72 3.35 -1.28
C ALA A 144 14.20 3.56 -1.63
N PHE A 145 14.54 4.74 -2.11
CA PHE A 145 15.93 5.10 -2.41
C PHE A 145 16.79 5.46 -1.19
N ARG A 146 16.20 5.66 0.00
CA ARG A 146 16.88 6.17 1.21
C ARG A 146 16.70 5.30 2.46
N GLY A 147 16.31 4.05 2.27
CA GLY A 147 15.97 3.16 3.37
C GLY A 147 14.50 3.24 3.78
N LEU A 148 13.98 2.11 4.25
CA LEU A 148 12.60 1.98 4.68
C LEU A 148 12.49 2.14 6.19
N ASP A 149 11.55 2.97 6.62
CA ASP A 149 11.09 2.99 8.00
C ASP A 149 10.35 1.68 8.32
N LYS A 150 10.79 1.01 9.40
CA LYS A 150 10.20 -0.26 9.82
C LYS A 150 8.73 -0.14 10.22
N GLN A 151 8.33 0.98 10.79
CA GLN A 151 6.93 1.21 11.17
C GLN A 151 6.05 1.27 9.91
N THR A 152 6.45 2.07 8.92
CA THR A 152 5.80 2.16 7.61
C THR A 152 5.68 0.79 6.94
N LEU A 153 6.74 -0.03 7.00
CA LEU A 153 6.74 -1.37 6.43
C LEU A 153 5.69 -2.28 7.07
N LEU A 154 5.64 -2.30 8.41
CA LEU A 154 4.67 -3.12 9.15
C LEU A 154 3.24 -2.64 8.97
N GLU A 155 2.99 -1.33 8.97
CA GLU A 155 1.67 -0.77 8.71
C GLU A 155 1.17 -1.11 7.32
N THR A 156 2.04 -0.98 6.30
CA THR A 156 1.71 -1.35 4.92
C THR A 156 1.43 -2.85 4.80
N PHE A 157 2.23 -3.69 5.44
CA PHE A 157 1.99 -5.14 5.46
C PHE A 157 0.65 -5.48 6.11
N PHE A 158 0.36 -4.91 7.29
CA PHE A 158 -0.88 -5.16 8.01
C PHE A 158 -2.10 -4.78 7.16
N GLN A 159 -2.08 -3.58 6.58
CA GLN A 159 -3.15 -3.09 5.73
C GLN A 159 -3.34 -3.98 4.49
N ASN A 160 -2.25 -4.37 3.82
CA ASN A 160 -2.29 -5.23 2.64
C ASN A 160 -2.80 -6.65 2.97
N ALA A 161 -2.40 -7.22 4.11
CA ALA A 161 -2.82 -8.57 4.53
C ALA A 161 -4.34 -8.68 4.78
N LEU A 162 -4.99 -7.59 5.18
CA LEU A 162 -6.43 -7.53 5.43
C LEU A 162 -7.23 -6.99 4.24
N TRP A 163 -6.55 -6.45 3.24
CA TRP A 163 -7.18 -5.81 2.09
C TRP A 163 -8.13 -6.76 1.34
N GLY A 164 -9.28 -6.24 0.91
CA GLY A 164 -10.29 -6.98 0.16
C GLY A 164 -11.13 -7.98 0.98
N ARG A 165 -10.78 -8.19 2.27
CA ARG A 165 -11.55 -9.05 3.19
C ARG A 165 -12.19 -8.26 4.31
N HIS A 166 -11.56 -7.17 4.71
CA HIS A 166 -11.97 -6.35 5.84
C HIS A 166 -12.02 -4.88 5.45
N LYS A 167 -12.94 -4.14 6.07
CA LYS A 167 -12.98 -2.69 6.00
C LYS A 167 -11.92 -2.12 6.96
N ILE A 168 -10.98 -1.35 6.44
CA ILE A 168 -9.89 -0.79 7.24
C ILE A 168 -9.97 0.73 7.22
N ASN A 169 -10.12 1.32 8.41
CA ASN A 169 -10.08 2.77 8.61
C ASN A 169 -8.83 3.15 9.40
N LEU A 170 -8.37 4.38 9.25
CA LEU A 170 -7.35 4.93 10.14
C LEU A 170 -7.92 5.12 11.53
N GLY A 171 -7.13 4.74 12.52
CA GLY A 171 -7.42 4.96 13.91
C GLY A 171 -7.14 6.41 14.35
N ASP A 172 -7.11 6.58 15.65
CA ASP A 172 -6.79 7.81 16.35
C ASP A 172 -5.45 7.68 17.11
N ARG A 173 -5.24 8.53 18.13
CA ARG A 173 -4.04 8.46 18.97
C ARG A 173 -3.90 7.13 19.74
N SER A 174 -5.00 6.38 19.91
CA SER A 174 -5.03 5.13 20.70
C SER A 174 -4.72 3.90 19.86
N CYS A 175 -4.96 3.92 18.55
CA CYS A 175 -4.74 2.80 17.65
C CYS A 175 -4.31 3.27 16.26
N THR A 176 -3.60 2.42 15.53
CA THR A 176 -3.17 2.70 14.14
C THR A 176 -4.34 2.50 13.17
N PHE A 177 -5.07 1.39 13.32
CA PHE A 177 -6.18 1.02 12.44
C PHE A 177 -7.41 0.60 13.24
N VAL A 178 -8.56 0.83 12.62
CA VAL A 178 -9.85 0.26 13.03
C VAL A 178 -10.33 -0.65 11.91
N VAL A 179 -10.55 -1.92 12.23
CA VAL A 179 -10.97 -2.96 11.29
C VAL A 179 -12.43 -3.31 11.58
N ASP A 180 -13.24 -3.39 10.51
CA ASP A 180 -14.67 -3.71 10.55
C ASP A 180 -15.44 -2.86 11.58
N ASP A 181 -15.07 -1.58 11.65
CA ASP A 181 -15.67 -0.55 12.52
C ASP A 181 -15.54 -0.79 14.04
N THR A 182 -15.02 -1.91 14.48
CA THR A 182 -14.99 -2.34 15.89
C THR A 182 -13.61 -2.68 16.43
N SER A 183 -12.81 -3.42 15.68
CA SER A 183 -11.53 -3.95 16.14
C SER A 183 -10.41 -2.94 16.01
N LYS A 184 -9.78 -2.55 17.12
CA LYS A 184 -8.71 -1.56 17.16
C LYS A 184 -7.34 -2.23 17.22
N PHE A 185 -6.46 -1.85 16.30
CA PHE A 185 -5.09 -2.38 16.21
C PHE A 185 -4.07 -1.26 16.35
N ARG A 186 -3.05 -1.49 17.16
CA ARG A 186 -1.86 -0.64 17.24
C ARG A 186 -0.68 -1.42 16.68
N ILE A 187 -0.07 -0.89 15.63
CA ILE A 187 1.16 -1.45 15.07
C ILE A 187 2.34 -0.82 15.80
N CYS A 188 3.16 -1.63 16.45
CA CYS A 188 4.31 -1.19 17.25
C CYS A 188 5.53 -2.02 16.92
N LEU A 189 6.70 -1.39 16.89
CA LEU A 189 8.00 -2.05 16.77
C LEU A 189 8.51 -2.60 18.11
N GLU A 190 7.97 -2.10 19.22
CA GLU A 190 8.41 -2.52 20.55
C GLU A 190 7.68 -3.78 20.99
N THR A 191 8.43 -4.78 21.44
CA THR A 191 7.92 -5.89 22.23
C THR A 191 7.26 -5.32 23.49
N PRO A 192 6.00 -5.66 23.80
CA PRO A 192 5.39 -5.20 25.03
C PRO A 192 6.25 -5.62 26.21
N ARG A 193 6.74 -4.67 27.02
CA ARG A 193 7.41 -4.98 28.28
C ARG A 193 6.47 -5.86 29.08
N ARG A 194 6.86 -7.11 29.33
CA ARG A 194 6.15 -7.97 30.29
C ARG A 194 6.12 -7.17 31.60
N ARG A 195 4.93 -6.76 32.02
CA ARG A 195 4.74 -6.32 33.41
C ARG A 195 5.01 -7.58 34.27
N MET A 196 6.11 -7.56 35.00
CA MET A 196 6.31 -8.48 36.11
C MET A 196 5.27 -8.19 37.18
#